data_d458ecd62a53a9aeeaf7dff3a6fe0984
#
_entry.id   d458ecd62a53a9aeeaf7dff3a6fe0984
#
_cell.length_a   1.000
_cell.length_b   1.000
_cell.length_c   1.000
_cell.angle_alpha   90.00
_cell.angle_beta   90.00
_cell.angle_gamma   90.00
#
_symmetry.space_group_name_H-M   'P 1'
#
loop_
_entity.id
_entity.type
_entity.pdbx_description
1 polymer ?
#
loop_
_entity_poly.entity_id
_entity_poly.type
_entity_poly.pdbx_seq_one_letter_code
_entity_poly.pdbx_strand_id
1 'polypeptide(L)'
;MPVSAVRAVRGAIQLDVDEREHVLSSTRELVSSVLEANALTKDDVISIMFTATPDVRSEFPAVAARELGLGDVPLMCTQELDIVGAMPLVIRLMAHVNTTLSREQITHVYLRGAATLRRDLAQ
;
A
#
# COMPACT_ATOMS: atom_id res chain seq x y z
N MET A 1 27.57 6.48 10.47
CA MET A 1 26.52 6.84 9.50
C MET A 1 25.70 5.63 9.15
N PRO A 2 24.38 5.69 9.27
CA PRO A 2 23.56 4.59 8.81
C PRO A 2 23.73 4.40 7.30
N VAL A 3 23.69 3.16 6.87
CA VAL A 3 23.82 2.81 5.45
C VAL A 3 22.39 2.61 4.88
N SER A 4 22.15 3.21 3.74
CA SER A 4 20.88 3.00 3.03
C SER A 4 20.82 1.58 2.49
N ALA A 5 19.65 0.98 2.60
CA ALA A 5 19.37 -0.36 2.09
C ALA A 5 17.98 -0.40 1.47
N VAL A 6 17.74 -1.40 0.62
CA VAL A 6 16.40 -1.63 0.06
C VAL A 6 15.59 -2.39 1.11
N ARG A 7 14.41 -1.88 1.39
CA ARG A 7 13.45 -2.52 2.29
C ARG A 7 12.09 -2.63 1.61
N ALA A 8 11.32 -3.63 2.00
CA ALA A 8 9.95 -3.79 1.57
C ALA A 8 9.01 -3.32 2.68
N VAL A 9 8.00 -2.55 2.31
CA VAL A 9 6.97 -2.07 3.24
C VAL A 9 5.63 -2.59 2.76
N ARG A 10 4.87 -3.22 3.66
CA ARG A 10 3.52 -3.70 3.37
C ARG A 10 2.49 -2.69 3.82
N GLY A 11 1.40 -2.65 3.09
CA GLY A 11 0.24 -1.85 3.48
C GLY A 11 -1.04 -2.47 2.98
N ALA A 12 -2.14 -2.22 3.67
CA ALA A 12 -3.46 -2.65 3.25
C ALA A 12 -4.52 -1.71 3.81
N ILE A 13 -5.61 -1.57 3.06
CA ILE A 13 -6.78 -0.82 3.50
C ILE A 13 -8.03 -1.56 3.03
N GLN A 14 -9.06 -1.61 3.88
CA GLN A 14 -10.35 -2.12 3.46
C GLN A 14 -11.23 -0.97 3.02
N LEU A 15 -11.84 -1.09 1.84
CA LEU A 15 -12.78 -0.10 1.32
C LEU A 15 -14.16 -0.31 1.93
N ASP A 16 -14.97 0.75 1.96
CA ASP A 16 -16.38 0.66 2.34
C ASP A 16 -17.24 0.25 1.16
N VAL A 17 -16.84 0.65 -0.06
CA VAL A 17 -17.62 0.42 -1.27
C VAL A 17 -16.69 0.45 -2.47
N ASP A 18 -17.03 -0.31 -3.52
CA ASP A 18 -16.32 -0.24 -4.80
C ASP A 18 -16.90 0.90 -5.64
N GLU A 19 -16.30 2.07 -5.47
CA GLU A 19 -16.66 3.27 -6.20
C GLU A 19 -15.38 4.03 -6.50
N ARG A 20 -15.28 4.61 -7.68
CA ARG A 20 -14.04 5.19 -8.20
C ARG A 20 -13.38 6.16 -7.22
N GLU A 21 -14.13 7.17 -6.74
CA GLU A 21 -13.55 8.18 -5.85
C GLU A 21 -13.15 7.59 -4.50
N HIS A 22 -13.90 6.60 -4.01
CA HIS A 22 -13.55 5.93 -2.77
C HIS A 22 -12.30 5.07 -2.92
N VAL A 23 -12.14 4.37 -4.04
CA VAL A 23 -10.91 3.62 -4.34
C VAL A 23 -9.72 4.57 -4.36
N LEU A 24 -9.85 5.70 -5.05
CA LEU A 24 -8.75 6.66 -5.17
C LEU A 24 -8.41 7.31 -3.83
N SER A 25 -9.39 7.81 -3.09
CA SER A 25 -9.13 8.48 -1.82
C SER A 25 -8.55 7.52 -0.78
N SER A 26 -9.06 6.30 -0.74
CA SER A 26 -8.57 5.28 0.20
C SER A 26 -7.14 4.85 -0.14
N THR A 27 -6.84 4.70 -1.41
CA THR A 27 -5.48 4.32 -1.85
C THR A 27 -4.51 5.47 -1.58
N ARG A 28 -4.91 6.73 -1.81
CA ARG A 28 -4.06 7.87 -1.46
C ARG A 28 -3.76 7.89 0.05
N GLU A 29 -4.76 7.63 0.86
CA GLU A 29 -4.58 7.55 2.31
C GLU A 29 -3.55 6.46 2.67
N LEU A 30 -3.68 5.29 2.06
CA LEU A 30 -2.76 4.17 2.33
C LEU A 30 -1.33 4.51 1.92
N VAL A 31 -1.12 5.01 0.71
CA VAL A 31 0.21 5.36 0.22
C VAL A 31 0.83 6.46 1.08
N SER A 32 0.07 7.51 1.39
CA SER A 32 0.56 8.61 2.24
C SER A 32 0.92 8.12 3.63
N SER A 33 0.12 7.23 4.21
CA SER A 33 0.40 6.67 5.54
C SER A 33 1.68 5.83 5.55
N VAL A 34 1.91 5.07 4.49
CA VAL A 34 3.14 4.27 4.35
C VAL A 34 4.37 5.18 4.30
N LEU A 35 4.30 6.25 3.52
CA LEU A 35 5.42 7.19 3.40
C LEU A 35 5.66 7.91 4.72
N GLU A 36 4.63 8.43 5.35
CA GLU A 36 4.76 9.17 6.61
C GLU A 36 5.26 8.28 7.75
N ALA A 37 4.72 7.08 7.87
CA ALA A 37 5.09 6.17 8.97
C ALA A 37 6.55 5.75 8.91
N ASN A 38 7.18 5.82 7.74
CA ASN A 38 8.56 5.38 7.53
C ASN A 38 9.49 6.54 7.16
N ALA A 39 9.03 7.77 7.32
CA ALA A 39 9.81 8.98 7.02
C ALA A 39 10.39 8.96 5.59
N LEU A 40 9.57 8.55 4.63
CA LEU A 40 9.96 8.41 3.22
C LEU A 40 9.45 9.58 2.40
N THR A 41 10.25 9.95 1.40
CA THR A 41 9.82 10.86 0.34
C THR A 41 9.59 10.06 -0.94
N LYS A 42 9.01 10.69 -1.94
CA LYS A 42 8.78 10.05 -3.24
C LYS A 42 10.07 9.52 -3.86
N ASP A 43 11.18 10.23 -3.65
CA ASP A 43 12.48 9.83 -4.22
C ASP A 43 13.03 8.56 -3.60
N ASP A 44 12.55 8.18 -2.43
CA ASP A 44 12.96 6.95 -1.75
C ASP A 44 12.26 5.71 -2.31
N VAL A 45 11.18 5.89 -3.07
CA VAL A 45 10.36 4.78 -3.55
C VAL A 45 10.94 4.22 -4.85
N ILE A 46 11.25 2.92 -4.85
CA ILE A 46 11.79 2.21 -6.00
C ILE A 46 10.67 1.69 -6.88
N SER A 47 9.67 1.05 -6.28
CA SER A 47 8.53 0.49 -6.98
C SER A 47 7.40 0.21 -6.00
N ILE A 48 6.17 0.15 -6.50
CA ILE A 48 5.02 -0.28 -5.70
C ILE A 48 4.22 -1.29 -6.51
N MET A 49 3.94 -2.44 -5.89
CA MET A 49 2.99 -3.41 -6.41
C MET A 49 1.70 -3.27 -5.61
N PHE A 50 0.60 -2.99 -6.31
CA PHE A 50 -0.73 -2.99 -5.70
C PHE A 50 -1.44 -4.29 -6.00
N THR A 51 -2.23 -4.76 -5.05
CA THR A 51 -3.20 -5.83 -5.28
C THR A 51 -4.57 -5.35 -4.85
N ALA A 52 -5.60 -5.93 -5.46
CA ALA A 52 -6.98 -5.65 -5.09
C ALA A 52 -7.77 -6.94 -5.13
N THR A 53 -8.69 -7.12 -4.20
CA THR A 53 -9.60 -8.26 -4.23
C THR A 53 -10.49 -8.19 -5.47
N PRO A 54 -11.02 -9.33 -5.96
CA PRO A 54 -11.76 -9.36 -7.23
C PRO A 54 -12.98 -8.46 -7.30
N ASP A 55 -13.52 -8.06 -6.16
CA ASP A 55 -14.68 -7.19 -6.07
C ASP A 55 -14.37 -5.70 -6.25
N VAL A 56 -13.10 -5.33 -6.36
CA VAL A 56 -12.67 -3.96 -6.66
C VAL A 56 -12.56 -3.82 -8.18
N ARG A 57 -13.47 -3.07 -8.80
CA ARG A 57 -13.60 -3.00 -10.25
C ARG A 57 -13.71 -1.59 -10.80
N SER A 58 -13.82 -0.57 -9.95
CA SER A 58 -14.16 0.77 -10.40
C SER A 58 -12.95 1.59 -10.83
N GLU A 59 -11.74 1.28 -10.34
CA GLU A 59 -10.55 2.00 -10.73
C GLU A 59 -9.29 1.22 -10.36
N PHE A 60 -8.17 1.54 -11.03
CA PHE A 60 -6.86 1.00 -10.70
C PHE A 60 -6.29 1.76 -9.50
N PRO A 61 -5.85 1.05 -8.44
CA PRO A 61 -5.17 1.72 -7.32
C PRO A 61 -3.96 2.56 -7.72
N ALA A 62 -3.22 2.15 -8.75
CA ALA A 62 -2.04 2.87 -9.20
C ALA A 62 -2.36 4.31 -9.66
N VAL A 63 -3.59 4.58 -10.07
CA VAL A 63 -3.99 5.95 -10.44
C VAL A 63 -3.83 6.89 -9.26
N ALA A 64 -4.19 6.44 -8.06
CA ALA A 64 -4.03 7.24 -6.85
C ALA A 64 -2.57 7.57 -6.56
N ALA A 65 -1.67 6.61 -6.76
CA ALA A 65 -0.24 6.83 -6.58
C ALA A 65 0.29 7.87 -7.57
N ARG A 66 -0.16 7.80 -8.83
CA ARG A 66 0.21 8.80 -9.84
C ARG A 66 -0.27 10.19 -9.45
N GLU A 67 -1.47 10.29 -8.89
CA GLU A 67 -2.01 11.57 -8.42
C GLU A 67 -1.20 12.17 -7.27
N LEU A 68 -0.52 11.33 -6.49
CA LEU A 68 0.36 11.78 -5.41
C LEU A 68 1.75 12.16 -5.91
N GLY A 69 2.00 12.12 -7.21
CA GLY A 69 3.28 12.49 -7.78
C GLY A 69 4.24 11.32 -7.96
N LEU A 70 3.76 10.07 -7.88
CA LEU A 70 4.57 8.87 -8.06
C LEU A 70 4.50 8.33 -9.49
N GLY A 71 4.17 9.20 -10.46
CA GLY A 71 3.99 8.77 -11.84
C GLY A 71 5.25 8.25 -12.52
N ASP A 72 6.42 8.62 -12.04
CA ASP A 72 7.70 8.13 -12.55
C ASP A 72 8.21 6.89 -11.80
N VAL A 73 7.49 6.44 -10.78
CA VAL A 73 7.82 5.22 -10.06
C VAL A 73 7.17 4.03 -10.78
N PRO A 74 7.91 2.94 -11.00
CA PRO A 74 7.29 1.72 -11.54
C PRO A 74 6.17 1.23 -10.64
N LEU A 75 4.97 1.14 -11.21
CA LEU A 75 3.74 0.73 -10.51
C LEU A 75 3.12 -0.44 -11.24
N MET A 76 2.55 -1.36 -10.50
CA MET A 76 1.84 -2.52 -11.06
C MET A 76 0.61 -2.80 -10.22
N CYS A 77 -0.49 -3.15 -10.87
CA CYS A 77 -1.69 -3.64 -10.20
C CYS A 77 -1.93 -5.09 -10.59
N THR A 78 -2.30 -5.90 -9.61
CA THR A 78 -2.66 -7.30 -9.84
C THR A 78 -3.83 -7.67 -8.94
N GLN A 79 -4.44 -8.83 -9.20
CA GLN A 79 -5.58 -9.30 -8.44
C GLN A 79 -5.12 -10.23 -7.33
N GLU A 80 -5.69 -10.04 -6.13
CA GLU A 80 -5.51 -10.97 -5.01
C GLU A 80 -6.10 -12.32 -5.35
N LEU A 81 -5.54 -13.37 -4.76
CA LEU A 81 -6.11 -14.70 -4.86
C LEU A 81 -7.54 -14.68 -4.30
N ASP A 82 -8.46 -15.28 -5.05
CA ASP A 82 -9.88 -15.32 -4.68
C ASP A 82 -10.15 -16.51 -3.76
N ILE A 83 -9.76 -16.36 -2.50
CA ILE A 83 -9.88 -17.41 -1.49
C ILE A 83 -11.22 -17.28 -0.78
N VAL A 84 -11.91 -18.41 -0.61
CA VAL A 84 -13.20 -18.44 0.10
C VAL A 84 -12.98 -17.94 1.54
N GLY A 85 -13.81 -16.98 1.93
CA GLY A 85 -13.73 -16.40 3.27
C GLY A 85 -12.73 -15.27 3.43
N ALA A 86 -11.99 -14.93 2.37
CA ALA A 86 -11.08 -13.79 2.43
C ALA A 86 -11.85 -12.48 2.60
N MET A 87 -11.20 -11.52 3.27
CA MET A 87 -11.81 -10.20 3.51
C MET A 87 -12.10 -9.52 2.17
N PRO A 88 -13.33 -9.00 1.95
CA PRO A 88 -13.67 -8.31 0.71
C PRO A 88 -13.17 -6.87 0.67
N LEU A 89 -13.17 -6.30 -0.52
CA LEU A 89 -12.91 -4.88 -0.77
C LEU A 89 -11.57 -4.42 -0.17
N VAL A 90 -10.51 -5.22 -0.36
CA VAL A 90 -9.18 -4.90 0.18
C VAL A 90 -8.25 -4.48 -0.94
N ILE A 91 -7.52 -3.39 -0.71
CA ILE A 91 -6.38 -2.98 -1.52
C ILE A 91 -5.14 -3.16 -0.66
N ARG A 92 -4.13 -3.84 -1.21
CA ARG A 92 -2.82 -4.01 -0.57
C ARG A 92 -1.75 -3.39 -1.43
N LEU A 93 -0.62 -3.11 -0.80
CA LEU A 93 0.58 -2.73 -1.54
C LEU A 93 1.81 -3.38 -0.92
N MET A 94 2.81 -3.57 -1.75
CA MET A 94 4.18 -3.81 -1.31
C MET A 94 5.05 -2.78 -2.00
N ALA A 95 5.65 -1.90 -1.21
CA ALA A 95 6.55 -0.88 -1.72
C ALA A 95 7.99 -1.28 -1.44
N HIS A 96 8.86 -1.16 -2.44
CA HIS A 96 10.31 -1.30 -2.26
C HIS A 96 10.88 0.09 -2.18
N VAL A 97 11.66 0.35 -1.16
CA VAL A 97 12.17 1.70 -0.85
C VAL A 97 13.64 1.65 -0.46
N ASN A 98 14.33 2.77 -0.67
CA ASN A 98 15.66 2.99 -0.10
C ASN A 98 15.48 3.71 1.23
N THR A 99 16.08 3.19 2.28
CA THR A 99 15.96 3.78 3.61
C THR A 99 17.14 3.38 4.49
N THR A 100 17.41 4.18 5.50
CA THR A 100 18.37 3.82 6.53
C THR A 100 17.76 3.02 7.68
N LEU A 101 16.44 2.82 7.65
CA LEU A 101 15.75 2.01 8.66
C LEU A 101 16.15 0.54 8.52
N SER A 102 16.32 -0.13 9.65
CA SER A 102 16.48 -1.59 9.66
C SER A 102 15.14 -2.26 9.37
N ARG A 103 15.17 -3.57 9.08
CA ARG A 103 13.94 -4.32 8.86
C ARG A 103 12.96 -4.18 10.03
N GLU A 104 13.47 -4.20 11.24
CA GLU A 104 12.67 -4.13 12.47
C GLU A 104 12.08 -2.73 12.68
N GLN A 105 12.68 -1.71 12.10
CA GLN A 105 12.21 -0.33 12.23
C GLN A 105 11.16 0.05 11.18
N ILE A 106 10.96 -0.78 10.15
CA ILE A 106 9.93 -0.54 9.16
C ILE A 106 8.56 -0.69 9.79
N THR A 107 7.70 0.30 9.57
CA THR A 107 6.31 0.27 10.00
C THR A 107 5.42 -0.14 8.83
N HIS A 108 4.82 -1.32 8.93
CA HIS A 108 3.79 -1.75 7.98
C HIS A 108 2.46 -1.13 8.38
N VAL A 109 1.62 -0.78 7.40
CA VAL A 109 0.41 0.03 7.64
C VAL A 109 -0.83 -0.74 7.24
N TYR A 110 -1.73 -0.96 8.20
CA TYR A 110 -2.99 -1.66 7.97
C TYR A 110 -4.12 -0.77 8.47
N LEU A 111 -4.94 -0.28 7.55
CA LEU A 111 -5.96 0.72 7.84
C LEU A 111 -7.36 0.14 7.81
N ARG A 112 -8.25 0.68 8.63
CA ARG A 112 -9.65 0.28 8.73
C ARG A 112 -9.75 -1.21 9.03
N GLY A 113 -10.70 -1.92 8.40
CA GLY A 113 -10.88 -3.36 8.62
C GLY A 113 -9.65 -4.20 8.31
N ALA A 114 -8.75 -3.71 7.45
CA ALA A 114 -7.52 -4.42 7.12
C ALA A 114 -6.58 -4.59 8.32
N ALA A 115 -6.76 -3.84 9.38
CA ALA A 115 -5.95 -3.99 10.60
C ALA A 115 -6.04 -5.41 11.20
N THR A 116 -7.10 -6.16 10.88
CA THR A 116 -7.26 -7.53 11.38
C THR A 116 -6.51 -8.57 10.55
N LEU A 117 -6.01 -8.21 9.36
CA LEU A 117 -5.36 -9.16 8.46
C LEU A 117 -4.01 -9.65 8.99
N ARG A 118 -3.24 -8.79 9.61
CA ARG A 118 -1.92 -9.07 10.14
C ARG A 118 -1.76 -8.46 11.51
N ARG A 119 -2.49 -9.03 12.50
CA ARG A 119 -2.49 -8.52 13.87
C ARG A 119 -1.10 -8.45 14.49
N ASP A 120 -0.22 -9.36 14.09
CA ASP A 120 1.18 -9.37 14.53
C ASP A 120 1.98 -8.17 14.00
N LEU A 121 1.52 -7.52 12.91
CA LEU A 121 2.19 -6.40 12.26
C LEU A 121 1.39 -5.10 12.34
N ALA A 122 0.11 -5.14 12.70
CA ALA A 122 -0.75 -3.97 12.73
C ALA A 122 -0.27 -2.97 13.78
N GLN A 123 -0.37 -1.72 13.42
CA GLN A 123 0.07 -0.59 14.26
C GLN A 123 -1.09 0.12 14.88
#